data_f6b3f7ebaff5d5185da90f6ddd837e97
#
_entry.id   f6b3f7ebaff5d5185da90f6ddd837e97
#
_cell.length_a   1.000
_cell.length_b   1.000
_cell.length_c   1.000
_cell.angle_alpha   90.00
_cell.angle_beta   90.00
_cell.angle_gamma   90.00
#
_symmetry.space_group_name_H-M   'P 1'
#
loop_
_entity.id
_entity.type
_entity.pdbx_description
1 polymer ?
#
loop_
_entity_poly.entity_id
_entity_poly.type
_entity_poly.pdbx_seq_one_letter_code
_entity_poly.pdbx_strand_id
1 'polypeptide(L)'
;MFEYALMRKTTKAAIAIGSALGVAAIERIFFAAPRWRGAVTDHFDGERFRNREDGWQSEGSFLKWMANRERGAWPEHPEPAYGPRPPERVGDGRLRITFINHSTTLIQIDDVNILTDPVWSERVSPVSFAGPRRHRAPGIRFEDLPPIDLVLVSHNHYDHMDVATLRALQKRHRPAIVTPLGNAALLRRHGVHDAFELDWWETAHHANGINTTIVPARHFSARAMSDRNRNLWSGFVISAPSGHVYFAGDTGWGNHFAEIGKRFSPIRATLLPIGSYMPRWFMQPAHIDPAQAVDAHFALGAQTSVAVHFGTFALGDDGEYDPIHDLNEALAANGNPPFLVLGQGEGRDLP
;
A
#
# COMPACT_ATOMS: atom_id res chain seq x y z
N MET A 1 15.24 28.87 -48.42
CA MET A 1 15.55 28.85 -46.96
C MET A 1 14.32 28.54 -46.11
N PHE A 2 13.13 28.99 -46.44
CA PHE A 2 11.89 28.75 -45.69
C PHE A 2 11.40 27.30 -45.76
N GLU A 3 11.46 26.64 -46.90
CA GLU A 3 11.02 25.23 -47.06
C GLU A 3 11.89 24.24 -46.28
N TYR A 4 13.19 24.48 -46.16
CA TYR A 4 14.12 23.61 -45.44
C TYR A 4 13.91 23.68 -43.91
N ALA A 5 13.47 24.84 -43.39
CA ALA A 5 13.17 25.04 -41.98
C ALA A 5 11.82 24.38 -41.61
N LEU A 6 10.85 24.39 -42.51
CA LEU A 6 9.54 23.75 -42.33
C LEU A 6 9.67 22.22 -42.35
N MET A 7 10.45 21.68 -43.27
CA MET A 7 10.72 20.23 -43.38
C MET A 7 11.47 19.68 -42.16
N ARG A 8 12.41 20.43 -41.58
CA ARG A 8 13.09 20.06 -40.33
C ARG A 8 12.16 20.08 -39.10
N LYS A 9 11.20 21.01 -39.06
CA LYS A 9 10.21 21.09 -37.99
C LYS A 9 9.21 19.93 -38.08
N THR A 10 8.73 19.59 -39.25
CA THR A 10 7.83 18.45 -39.49
C THR A 10 8.51 17.11 -39.22
N THR A 11 9.78 16.93 -39.62
CA THR A 11 10.54 15.71 -39.33
C THR A 11 10.82 15.55 -37.83
N LYS A 12 11.19 16.62 -37.11
CA LYS A 12 11.38 16.58 -35.68
C LYS A 12 10.06 16.29 -34.92
N ALA A 13 8.94 16.87 -35.37
CA ALA A 13 7.62 16.58 -34.83
C ALA A 13 7.20 15.13 -35.08
N ALA A 14 7.43 14.59 -36.27
CA ALA A 14 7.12 13.20 -36.61
C ALA A 14 7.98 12.21 -35.81
N ILE A 15 9.26 12.50 -35.60
CA ILE A 15 10.15 11.68 -34.76
C ILE A 15 9.71 11.75 -33.29
N ALA A 16 9.35 12.90 -32.78
CA ALA A 16 8.87 13.08 -31.40
C ALA A 16 7.54 12.35 -31.18
N ILE A 17 6.61 12.40 -32.14
CA ILE A 17 5.33 11.68 -32.07
C ILE A 17 5.58 10.17 -32.18
N GLY A 18 6.43 9.71 -33.09
CA GLY A 18 6.80 8.30 -33.24
C GLY A 18 7.46 7.73 -31.98
N SER A 19 8.35 8.49 -31.32
CA SER A 19 8.98 8.08 -30.06
C SER A 19 7.98 8.10 -28.91
N ALA A 20 7.07 9.07 -28.83
CA ALA A 20 6.02 9.12 -27.82
C ALA A 20 5.02 7.94 -27.95
N LEU A 21 4.61 7.61 -29.19
CA LEU A 21 3.75 6.45 -29.47
C LEU A 21 4.47 5.13 -29.16
N GLY A 22 5.77 5.03 -29.45
CA GLY A 22 6.59 3.87 -29.09
C GLY A 22 6.69 3.67 -27.57
N VAL A 23 6.95 4.74 -26.83
CA VAL A 23 7.00 4.71 -25.37
C VAL A 23 5.65 4.35 -24.79
N ALA A 24 4.55 4.92 -25.28
CA ALA A 24 3.20 4.60 -24.82
C ALA A 24 2.80 3.13 -25.14
N ALA A 25 3.24 2.59 -26.27
CA ALA A 25 3.02 1.18 -26.61
C ALA A 25 3.81 0.24 -25.69
N ILE A 26 5.08 0.53 -25.44
CA ILE A 26 5.93 -0.23 -24.52
C ILE A 26 5.34 -0.19 -23.11
N GLU A 27 4.96 0.98 -22.61
CA GLU A 27 4.33 1.17 -21.30
C GLU A 27 3.06 0.30 -21.18
N ARG A 28 2.19 0.37 -22.19
CA ARG A 28 0.92 -0.37 -22.20
C ARG A 28 1.11 -1.89 -22.28
N ILE A 29 2.12 -2.37 -23.00
CA ILE A 29 2.36 -3.81 -23.18
C ILE A 29 3.06 -4.41 -21.95
N PHE A 30 4.08 -3.74 -21.43
CA PHE A 30 4.98 -4.33 -20.43
C PHE A 30 4.61 -3.95 -18.99
N PHE A 31 4.07 -2.77 -18.74
CA PHE A 31 3.87 -2.25 -17.40
C PHE A 31 2.40 -2.13 -16.99
N ALA A 32 1.50 -1.75 -17.91
CA ALA A 32 0.10 -1.55 -17.58
C ALA A 32 -0.57 -2.82 -17.06
N ALA A 33 -1.34 -2.67 -15.98
CA ALA A 33 -2.15 -3.74 -15.45
C ALA A 33 -3.26 -4.13 -16.44
N PRO A 34 -3.60 -5.43 -16.52
CA PRO A 34 -4.77 -5.88 -17.27
C PRO A 34 -6.04 -5.21 -16.75
N ARG A 35 -6.96 -4.90 -17.65
CA ARG A 35 -8.27 -4.37 -17.26
C ARG A 35 -9.09 -5.50 -16.64
N TRP A 36 -9.68 -5.24 -15.47
CA TRP A 36 -10.71 -6.10 -14.93
C TRP A 36 -11.97 -6.08 -15.81
N ARG A 37 -12.66 -7.22 -15.88
CA ARG A 37 -13.88 -7.39 -16.67
C ARG A 37 -14.95 -8.03 -15.80
N GLY A 38 -15.95 -7.26 -15.40
CA GLY A 38 -17.07 -7.72 -14.61
C GLY A 38 -18.30 -6.85 -14.82
N ALA A 39 -19.34 -7.11 -14.06
CA ALA A 39 -20.56 -6.32 -14.09
C ALA A 39 -20.29 -4.89 -13.57
N VAL A 40 -21.05 -3.92 -14.07
CA VAL A 40 -21.09 -2.55 -13.53
C VAL A 40 -21.66 -2.59 -12.12
N THR A 41 -21.01 -1.90 -11.19
CA THR A 41 -21.41 -1.78 -9.78
C THR A 41 -21.49 -0.29 -9.38
N ASP A 42 -21.76 -0.01 -8.11
CA ASP A 42 -21.74 1.37 -7.58
C ASP A 42 -20.34 1.99 -7.58
N HIS A 43 -19.27 1.20 -7.68
CA HIS A 43 -17.88 1.63 -7.71
C HIS A 43 -17.08 1.15 -8.93
N PHE A 44 -17.72 0.51 -9.92
CA PHE A 44 -17.11 0.12 -11.21
C PHE A 44 -18.05 0.50 -12.37
N ASP A 45 -17.58 1.35 -13.29
CA ASP A 45 -18.37 1.86 -14.41
C ASP A 45 -18.32 0.99 -15.67
N GLY A 46 -17.70 -0.19 -15.59
CA GLY A 46 -17.43 -1.08 -16.73
C GLY A 46 -16.03 -0.88 -17.33
N GLU A 47 -15.33 0.20 -16.99
CA GLU A 47 -13.96 0.49 -17.43
C GLU A 47 -12.99 0.71 -16.29
N ARG A 48 -13.40 1.44 -15.26
CA ARG A 48 -12.58 1.89 -14.15
C ARG A 48 -13.33 1.80 -12.84
N PHE A 49 -12.58 1.53 -11.79
CA PHE A 49 -13.05 1.65 -10.42
C PHE A 49 -13.05 3.11 -9.97
N ARG A 50 -13.89 3.44 -9.00
CA ARG A 50 -14.02 4.78 -8.41
C ARG A 50 -14.22 4.68 -6.90
N ASN A 51 -13.84 5.73 -6.20
CA ASN A 51 -14.17 5.88 -4.79
C ASN A 51 -15.69 6.05 -4.62
N ARG A 52 -16.23 5.56 -3.49
CA ARG A 52 -17.67 5.67 -3.19
C ARG A 52 -18.09 7.11 -2.85
N GLU A 53 -17.14 7.90 -2.37
CA GLU A 53 -17.39 9.30 -2.02
C GLU A 53 -16.94 10.21 -3.17
N ASP A 54 -17.82 11.12 -3.57
CA ASP A 54 -17.53 12.15 -4.56
C ASP A 54 -16.50 13.16 -4.04
N GLY A 55 -15.81 13.84 -4.95
CA GLY A 55 -14.89 14.93 -4.60
C GLY A 55 -13.42 14.56 -4.54
N TRP A 56 -13.01 13.42 -5.12
CA TRP A 56 -11.59 13.12 -5.29
C TRP A 56 -11.00 13.94 -6.44
N GLN A 57 -10.65 15.18 -6.14
CA GLN A 57 -9.84 16.01 -7.03
C GLN A 57 -8.67 16.55 -6.23
N SER A 58 -7.44 16.19 -6.63
CA SER A 58 -6.28 16.96 -6.20
C SER A 58 -6.39 18.36 -6.80
N GLU A 59 -6.08 19.40 -6.02
CA GLU A 59 -6.06 20.79 -6.49
C GLU A 59 -5.01 21.06 -7.56
N GLY A 60 -4.32 20.04 -8.03
CA GLY A 60 -3.29 20.13 -9.05
C GLY A 60 -2.95 18.85 -9.76
N SER A 61 -2.26 18.97 -10.87
CA SER A 61 -1.77 17.83 -11.63
C SER A 61 -0.47 17.27 -11.07
N PHE A 62 -0.20 15.99 -11.35
CA PHE A 62 1.09 15.35 -11.06
C PHE A 62 2.29 16.15 -11.61
N LEU A 63 2.16 16.74 -12.81
CA LEU A 63 3.21 17.57 -13.41
C LEU A 63 3.44 18.86 -12.61
N LYS A 64 2.37 19.51 -12.10
CA LYS A 64 2.50 20.69 -11.22
C LYS A 64 3.23 20.31 -9.94
N TRP A 65 2.90 19.20 -9.32
CA TRP A 65 3.61 18.70 -8.14
C TRP A 65 5.08 18.41 -8.43
N MET A 66 5.37 17.65 -9.49
CA MET A 66 6.76 17.32 -9.88
C MET A 66 7.62 18.55 -10.15
N ALA A 67 7.03 19.62 -10.72
CA ALA A 67 7.73 20.87 -11.01
C ALA A 67 7.99 21.74 -9.76
N ASN A 68 7.19 21.57 -8.72
CA ASN A 68 7.23 22.39 -7.50
C ASN A 68 7.52 21.54 -6.24
N ARG A 69 8.24 20.43 -6.37
CA ARG A 69 8.55 19.56 -5.23
C ARG A 69 9.48 20.26 -4.23
N GLU A 70 9.06 20.27 -2.98
CA GLU A 70 9.84 20.71 -1.82
C GLU A 70 10.09 19.49 -0.92
N ARG A 71 11.11 18.72 -1.24
CA ARG A 71 11.40 17.46 -0.56
C ARG A 71 11.93 17.68 0.84
N GLY A 72 11.32 17.00 1.82
CA GLY A 72 11.85 16.88 3.16
C GLY A 72 13.17 16.08 3.21
N ALA A 73 13.83 16.09 4.34
CA ALA A 73 15.14 15.46 4.52
C ALA A 73 15.01 13.94 4.63
N TRP A 74 15.84 13.24 3.86
CA TRP A 74 15.98 11.78 3.93
C TRP A 74 17.46 11.43 4.11
N PRO A 75 17.93 11.18 5.34
CA PRO A 75 19.31 10.80 5.60
C PRO A 75 19.66 9.44 4.99
N GLU A 76 20.95 9.22 4.75
CA GLU A 76 21.43 7.91 4.31
C GLU A 76 21.59 6.96 5.50
N HIS A 77 21.21 5.70 5.30
CA HIS A 77 21.37 4.62 6.25
C HIS A 77 22.25 3.52 5.64
N PRO A 78 23.60 3.68 5.67
CA PRO A 78 24.51 2.80 4.97
C PRO A 78 24.52 1.38 5.53
N GLU A 79 24.26 1.22 6.83
CA GLU A 79 24.28 -0.09 7.50
C GLU A 79 22.85 -0.62 7.71
N PRO A 80 22.57 -1.87 7.28
CA PRO A 80 21.29 -2.50 7.56
C PRO A 80 21.10 -2.72 9.07
N ALA A 81 19.99 -2.24 9.62
CA ALA A 81 19.57 -2.56 10.98
C ALA A 81 18.49 -3.65 10.94
N TYR A 82 18.87 -4.89 11.27
CA TYR A 82 17.92 -5.99 11.34
C TYR A 82 17.41 -6.17 12.78
N GLY A 83 16.12 -6.37 12.92
CA GLY A 83 15.53 -6.81 14.18
C GLY A 83 15.76 -8.30 14.46
N PRO A 84 15.34 -8.77 15.63
CA PRO A 84 15.41 -10.17 15.96
C PRO A 84 14.51 -11.01 15.04
N ARG A 85 14.91 -12.26 14.80
CA ARG A 85 14.08 -13.20 14.05
C ARG A 85 12.72 -13.35 14.73
N PRO A 86 11.60 -13.16 14.00
CA PRO A 86 10.27 -13.35 14.56
C PRO A 86 10.06 -14.78 15.04
N PRO A 87 9.22 -15.01 16.07
CA PRO A 87 8.86 -16.36 16.49
C PRO A 87 8.18 -17.11 15.34
N GLU A 88 8.29 -18.44 15.34
CA GLU A 88 7.73 -19.26 14.27
C GLU A 88 6.21 -19.15 14.21
N ARG A 89 5.56 -19.13 15.38
CA ARG A 89 4.11 -18.94 15.56
C ARG A 89 3.81 -18.14 16.81
N VAL A 90 2.64 -17.52 16.85
CA VAL A 90 2.08 -16.86 18.02
C VAL A 90 0.64 -17.32 18.18
N GLY A 91 0.39 -18.09 19.24
CA GLY A 91 -0.91 -18.65 19.60
C GLY A 91 -1.40 -18.15 20.96
N ASP A 92 -2.30 -18.94 21.60
CA ASP A 92 -2.85 -18.68 22.93
C ASP A 92 -3.54 -17.31 23.07
N GLY A 93 -4.22 -16.88 21.99
CA GLY A 93 -4.92 -15.59 21.98
C GLY A 93 -4.02 -14.37 21.89
N ARG A 94 -2.70 -14.55 21.76
CA ARG A 94 -1.75 -13.42 21.60
C ARG A 94 -1.79 -12.88 20.18
N LEU A 95 -1.57 -11.58 20.07
CA LEU A 95 -1.38 -10.87 18.82
C LEU A 95 0.02 -10.22 18.84
N ARG A 96 0.84 -10.55 17.85
CA ARG A 96 2.13 -9.89 17.63
C ARG A 96 2.16 -9.22 16.28
N ILE A 97 2.61 -7.95 16.25
CA ILE A 97 2.86 -7.20 15.02
C ILE A 97 4.34 -6.87 14.95
N THR A 98 4.98 -7.23 13.84
CA THR A 98 6.37 -6.86 13.54
C THR A 98 6.37 -5.92 12.33
N PHE A 99 6.87 -4.70 12.51
CA PHE A 99 7.04 -3.73 11.43
C PHE A 99 8.31 -4.06 10.64
N ILE A 100 8.16 -4.45 9.39
CA ILE A 100 9.31 -4.84 8.56
C ILE A 100 9.85 -3.65 7.78
N ASN A 101 8.98 -2.94 7.07
CA ASN A 101 9.26 -1.68 6.37
C ASN A 101 7.97 -1.16 5.72
N HIS A 102 7.90 0.13 5.44
CA HIS A 102 6.81 0.77 4.70
C HIS A 102 5.42 0.31 5.17
N SER A 103 4.65 -0.39 4.31
CA SER A 103 3.37 -1.04 4.65
C SER A 103 3.51 -2.56 4.84
N THR A 104 4.75 -3.08 4.84
CA THR A 104 5.02 -4.49 5.08
C THR A 104 5.11 -4.75 6.58
N THR A 105 4.13 -5.48 7.09
CA THR A 105 4.10 -5.96 8.48
C THR A 105 3.86 -7.46 8.53
N LEU A 106 4.44 -8.11 9.54
CA LEU A 106 4.10 -9.49 9.89
C LEU A 106 3.13 -9.46 11.06
N ILE A 107 1.90 -9.89 10.83
CA ILE A 107 0.86 -10.09 11.83
C ILE A 107 0.84 -11.57 12.19
N GLN A 108 1.03 -11.88 13.47
CA GLN A 108 1.00 -13.24 14.00
C GLN A 108 -0.12 -13.33 15.03
N ILE A 109 -1.14 -14.13 14.74
CA ILE A 109 -2.35 -14.27 15.54
C ILE A 109 -2.94 -15.68 15.36
N ASP A 110 -3.36 -16.32 16.45
CA ASP A 110 -4.02 -17.63 16.44
C ASP A 110 -3.28 -18.68 15.59
N ASP A 111 -1.95 -18.75 15.75
CA ASP A 111 -1.03 -19.62 15.01
C ASP A 111 -0.99 -19.40 13.49
N VAL A 112 -1.45 -18.23 13.01
CA VAL A 112 -1.38 -17.84 11.60
C VAL A 112 -0.43 -16.65 11.41
N ASN A 113 0.42 -16.73 10.40
CA ASN A 113 1.36 -15.68 10.00
C ASN A 113 0.88 -15.00 8.74
N ILE A 114 0.60 -13.70 8.82
CA ILE A 114 0.02 -12.89 7.74
C ILE A 114 1.01 -11.76 7.40
N LEU A 115 1.36 -11.62 6.11
CA LEU A 115 2.13 -10.48 5.61
C LEU A 115 1.19 -9.50 4.90
N THR A 116 1.35 -8.21 5.21
CA THR A 116 0.71 -7.11 4.48
C THR A 116 1.68 -6.51 3.48
N ASP A 117 1.22 -6.20 2.28
CA ASP A 117 1.92 -5.49 1.21
C ASP A 117 3.45 -5.74 1.17
N PRO A 118 3.88 -7.00 0.90
CA PRO A 118 5.27 -7.39 1.09
C PRO A 118 6.19 -6.80 0.02
N VAL A 119 7.20 -6.00 0.45
CA VAL A 119 8.17 -5.34 -0.42
C VAL A 119 9.59 -5.55 0.10
N TRP A 120 10.42 -6.30 -0.64
CA TRP A 120 11.86 -6.47 -0.39
C TRP A 120 12.74 -5.90 -1.51
N SER A 121 12.14 -5.52 -2.65
CA SER A 121 12.88 -4.93 -3.76
C SER A 121 13.56 -3.61 -3.37
N GLU A 122 14.71 -3.35 -3.96
CA GLU A 122 15.51 -2.14 -3.76
C GLU A 122 14.79 -0.88 -4.26
N ARG A 123 13.97 -1.03 -5.31
CA ARG A 123 13.20 0.07 -5.91
C ARG A 123 11.74 -0.31 -6.10
N VAL A 124 10.88 0.65 -5.86
CA VAL A 124 9.44 0.55 -6.11
C VAL A 124 9.13 1.24 -7.45
N SER A 125 9.42 0.50 -8.52
CA SER A 125 9.42 1.03 -9.88
C SER A 125 9.21 -0.08 -10.92
N PRO A 126 8.71 0.24 -12.13
CA PRO A 126 8.64 -0.72 -13.22
C PRO A 126 10.00 -1.23 -13.70
N VAL A 127 11.08 -0.51 -13.39
CA VAL A 127 12.46 -0.86 -13.80
C VAL A 127 13.41 -0.84 -12.60
N SER A 128 14.44 -1.67 -12.64
CA SER A 128 15.38 -1.83 -11.51
C SER A 128 16.42 -0.71 -11.39
N PHE A 129 16.62 0.07 -12.46
CA PHE A 129 17.68 1.08 -12.52
C PHE A 129 17.21 2.52 -12.25
N ALA A 130 15.89 2.76 -12.21
CA ALA A 130 15.31 4.10 -12.00
C ALA A 130 14.07 4.02 -11.10
N GLY A 131 13.63 5.17 -10.58
CA GLY A 131 12.49 5.29 -9.68
C GLY A 131 12.88 5.29 -8.20
N PRO A 132 11.91 5.41 -7.28
CA PRO A 132 12.17 5.53 -5.86
C PRO A 132 12.95 4.33 -5.31
N ARG A 133 14.06 4.62 -4.63
CA ARG A 133 14.91 3.64 -3.95
C ARG A 133 14.58 3.64 -2.47
N ARG A 134 14.71 2.46 -1.82
CA ARG A 134 14.60 2.40 -0.37
C ARG A 134 15.77 3.12 0.30
N HIS A 135 15.48 3.84 1.36
CA HIS A 135 16.49 4.50 2.20
C HIS A 135 17.00 3.56 3.30
N ARG A 136 16.18 2.57 3.71
CA ARG A 136 16.56 1.56 4.71
C ARG A 136 16.33 0.16 4.17
N ALA A 137 17.16 -0.78 4.59
CA ALA A 137 16.91 -2.21 4.36
C ALA A 137 15.62 -2.64 5.08
N PRO A 138 14.92 -3.70 4.62
CA PRO A 138 13.84 -4.29 5.41
C PRO A 138 14.35 -4.74 6.77
N GLY A 139 13.62 -4.43 7.84
CA GLY A 139 14.04 -4.73 9.21
C GLY A 139 14.11 -6.23 9.54
N ILE A 140 13.50 -7.09 8.72
CA ILE A 140 13.65 -8.55 8.78
C ILE A 140 14.19 -9.02 7.43
N ARG A 141 15.23 -9.86 7.43
CA ARG A 141 15.71 -10.50 6.20
C ARG A 141 14.64 -11.43 5.66
N PHE A 142 14.56 -11.54 4.34
CA PHE A 142 13.59 -12.44 3.71
C PHE A 142 13.76 -13.90 4.17
N GLU A 143 15.01 -14.32 4.40
CA GLU A 143 15.38 -15.66 4.87
C GLU A 143 14.94 -15.93 6.30
N ASP A 144 14.79 -14.89 7.13
CA ASP A 144 14.43 -14.98 8.54
C ASP A 144 12.91 -14.94 8.77
N LEU A 145 12.12 -14.82 7.70
CA LEU A 145 10.68 -14.94 7.79
C LEU A 145 10.25 -16.32 8.29
N PRO A 146 9.33 -16.40 9.25
CA PRO A 146 8.68 -17.66 9.62
C PRO A 146 7.84 -18.19 8.45
N PRO A 147 7.28 -19.40 8.52
CA PRO A 147 6.32 -19.89 7.54
C PRO A 147 5.17 -18.88 7.39
N ILE A 148 4.92 -18.40 6.17
CA ILE A 148 3.85 -17.43 5.87
C ILE A 148 2.65 -18.19 5.32
N ASP A 149 1.47 -17.99 5.92
CA ASP A 149 0.22 -18.65 5.55
C ASP A 149 -0.62 -17.78 4.62
N LEU A 150 -0.61 -16.46 4.85
CA LEU A 150 -1.45 -15.51 4.14
C LEU A 150 -0.67 -14.25 3.77
N VAL A 151 -0.93 -13.74 2.58
CA VAL A 151 -0.42 -12.45 2.09
C VAL A 151 -1.61 -11.59 1.69
N LEU A 152 -1.67 -10.37 2.19
CA LEU A 152 -2.66 -9.37 1.84
C LEU A 152 -2.01 -8.30 0.98
N VAL A 153 -2.56 -8.03 -0.22
CA VAL A 153 -2.07 -7.00 -1.12
C VAL A 153 -3.18 -5.98 -1.34
N SER A 154 -2.99 -4.78 -0.78
CA SER A 154 -4.04 -3.74 -0.73
C SER A 154 -4.37 -3.14 -2.10
N HIS A 155 -3.37 -2.92 -2.93
CA HIS A 155 -3.53 -2.39 -4.29
C HIS A 155 -2.25 -2.60 -5.11
N ASN A 156 -2.27 -2.17 -6.37
CA ASN A 156 -1.20 -2.52 -7.30
C ASN A 156 -0.08 -1.49 -7.46
N HIS A 157 0.05 -0.46 -6.62
CA HIS A 157 1.22 0.41 -6.66
C HIS A 157 2.50 -0.40 -6.40
N TYR A 158 3.64 0.10 -6.89
CA TYR A 158 4.92 -0.64 -6.83
C TYR A 158 5.45 -0.83 -5.42
N ASP A 159 5.10 0.05 -4.50
CA ASP A 159 5.47 0.04 -3.09
C ASP A 159 4.56 -0.83 -2.21
N HIS A 160 3.51 -1.45 -2.80
CA HIS A 160 2.60 -2.39 -2.15
C HIS A 160 2.58 -3.75 -2.84
N MET A 161 2.55 -3.78 -4.17
CA MET A 161 2.58 -5.01 -4.96
C MET A 161 3.96 -5.20 -5.60
N ASP A 162 4.92 -5.66 -4.82
CA ASP A 162 6.24 -6.08 -5.31
C ASP A 162 6.16 -7.51 -5.85
N VAL A 163 6.00 -7.62 -7.15
CA VAL A 163 5.84 -8.94 -7.80
C VAL A 163 7.06 -9.83 -7.67
N ALA A 164 8.27 -9.28 -7.50
CA ALA A 164 9.47 -10.06 -7.26
C ALA A 164 9.43 -10.73 -5.89
N THR A 165 9.05 -9.97 -4.86
CA THR A 165 8.84 -10.48 -3.49
C THR A 165 7.70 -11.50 -3.45
N LEU A 166 6.55 -11.22 -4.09
CA LEU A 166 5.40 -12.15 -4.11
C LEU A 166 5.76 -13.49 -4.78
N ARG A 167 6.54 -13.47 -5.87
CA ARG A 167 7.07 -14.70 -6.49
C ARG A 167 7.99 -15.48 -5.55
N ALA A 168 8.86 -14.79 -4.82
CA ALA A 168 9.75 -15.42 -3.86
C ALA A 168 8.97 -16.05 -2.70
N LEU A 169 7.94 -15.36 -2.19
CA LEU A 169 7.04 -15.88 -1.15
C LEU A 169 6.27 -17.11 -1.64
N GLN A 170 5.69 -17.05 -2.84
CA GLN A 170 4.99 -18.20 -3.41
C GLN A 170 5.91 -19.43 -3.57
N LYS A 171 7.15 -19.22 -4.03
CA LYS A 171 8.12 -20.30 -4.17
C LYS A 171 8.51 -20.92 -2.83
N ARG A 172 8.69 -20.09 -1.78
CA ARG A 172 9.22 -20.54 -0.48
C ARG A 172 8.15 -21.05 0.47
N HIS A 173 7.03 -20.32 0.58
CA HIS A 173 6.01 -20.51 1.62
C HIS A 173 4.68 -21.02 1.06
N ARG A 174 4.37 -20.76 -0.23
CA ARG A 174 3.07 -21.04 -0.87
C ARG A 174 1.88 -20.49 -0.09
N PRO A 175 1.92 -19.22 0.34
CA PRO A 175 0.83 -18.63 1.09
C PRO A 175 -0.41 -18.48 0.20
N ALA A 176 -1.60 -18.43 0.82
CA ALA A 176 -2.75 -17.83 0.16
C ALA A 176 -2.48 -16.34 -0.08
N ILE A 177 -2.87 -15.82 -1.24
CA ILE A 177 -2.72 -14.38 -1.55
C ILE A 177 -4.11 -13.81 -1.78
N VAL A 178 -4.49 -12.79 -1.00
CA VAL A 178 -5.77 -12.09 -1.15
C VAL A 178 -5.52 -10.66 -1.62
N THR A 179 -6.27 -10.24 -2.63
CA THR A 179 -6.13 -8.92 -3.26
C THR A 179 -7.48 -8.44 -3.80
N PRO A 180 -7.72 -7.13 -3.95
CA PRO A 180 -8.93 -6.64 -4.58
C PRO A 180 -8.99 -6.93 -6.09
N LEU A 181 -10.20 -6.83 -6.64
CA LEU A 181 -10.56 -7.17 -8.03
C LEU A 181 -9.59 -6.60 -9.07
N GLY A 182 -9.25 -7.41 -10.07
CA GLY A 182 -8.41 -7.10 -11.22
C GLY A 182 -6.92 -7.35 -11.03
N ASN A 183 -6.45 -7.58 -9.80
CA ASN A 183 -5.02 -7.73 -9.50
C ASN A 183 -4.48 -9.14 -9.77
N ALA A 184 -5.29 -10.20 -9.69
CA ALA A 184 -4.84 -11.57 -9.93
C ALA A 184 -4.37 -11.78 -11.38
N ALA A 185 -4.99 -11.10 -12.35
CA ALA A 185 -4.56 -11.15 -13.74
C ALA A 185 -3.16 -10.55 -13.93
N LEU A 186 -2.85 -9.46 -13.21
CA LEU A 186 -1.52 -8.85 -13.17
C LEU A 186 -0.52 -9.79 -12.51
N LEU A 187 -0.85 -10.33 -11.35
CA LEU A 187 -0.01 -11.27 -10.60
C LEU A 187 0.32 -12.51 -11.44
N ARG A 188 -0.68 -13.09 -12.11
CA ARG A 188 -0.52 -14.25 -12.99
C ARG A 188 0.39 -13.98 -14.18
N ARG A 189 0.30 -12.78 -14.81
CA ARG A 189 1.23 -12.33 -15.86
C ARG A 189 2.68 -12.37 -15.39
N HIS A 190 2.92 -12.10 -14.12
CA HIS A 190 4.24 -12.07 -13.51
C HIS A 190 4.62 -13.40 -12.80
N GLY A 191 3.89 -14.48 -13.02
CA GLY A 191 4.21 -15.81 -12.49
C GLY A 191 3.84 -16.00 -11.03
N VAL A 192 2.93 -15.18 -10.50
CA VAL A 192 2.28 -15.39 -9.19
C VAL A 192 0.89 -15.93 -9.46
N HIS A 193 0.65 -17.18 -9.11
CA HIS A 193 -0.59 -17.90 -9.34
C HIS A 193 -1.38 -18.02 -8.03
N ASP A 194 -2.65 -18.41 -8.13
CA ASP A 194 -3.52 -18.73 -6.99
C ASP A 194 -3.82 -17.53 -6.06
N ALA A 195 -3.78 -16.30 -6.60
CA ALA A 195 -4.27 -15.13 -5.90
C ALA A 195 -5.81 -15.08 -5.95
N PHE A 196 -6.44 -14.90 -4.79
CA PHE A 196 -7.88 -14.74 -4.63
C PHE A 196 -8.25 -13.28 -4.76
N GLU A 197 -9.20 -12.96 -5.64
CA GLU A 197 -9.75 -11.62 -5.79
C GLU A 197 -11.08 -11.52 -5.08
N LEU A 198 -11.27 -10.42 -4.36
CA LEU A 198 -12.51 -10.08 -3.68
C LEU A 198 -12.94 -8.66 -4.02
N ASP A 199 -14.24 -8.41 -3.95
CA ASP A 199 -14.82 -7.07 -3.97
C ASP A 199 -14.93 -6.50 -2.55
N TRP A 200 -15.20 -5.21 -2.42
CA TRP A 200 -15.45 -4.59 -1.12
C TRP A 200 -16.60 -5.29 -0.39
N TRP A 201 -16.35 -5.60 0.88
CA TRP A 201 -17.22 -6.31 1.81
C TRP A 201 -17.33 -7.82 1.55
N GLU A 202 -16.63 -8.35 0.57
CA GLU A 202 -16.50 -9.80 0.42
C GLU A 202 -15.46 -10.37 1.37
N THR A 203 -15.66 -11.62 1.78
CA THR A 203 -14.84 -12.31 2.79
C THR A 203 -14.29 -13.62 2.24
N ALA A 204 -12.99 -13.83 2.39
CA ALA A 204 -12.35 -15.13 2.24
C ALA A 204 -12.21 -15.81 3.60
N HIS A 205 -12.42 -17.12 3.63
CA HIS A 205 -12.29 -17.95 4.81
C HIS A 205 -10.99 -18.76 4.72
N HIS A 206 -10.21 -18.74 5.80
CA HIS A 206 -8.92 -19.42 5.89
C HIS A 206 -8.90 -20.44 7.03
N ALA A 207 -7.79 -21.17 7.18
CA ALA A 207 -7.60 -22.08 8.28
C ALA A 207 -7.63 -21.37 9.65
N ASN A 208 -7.76 -22.14 10.72
CA ASN A 208 -7.75 -21.67 12.11
C ASN A 208 -8.80 -20.59 12.44
N GLY A 209 -9.91 -20.56 11.70
CA GLY A 209 -10.99 -19.58 11.92
C GLY A 209 -10.65 -18.15 11.49
N ILE A 210 -9.56 -17.96 10.76
CA ILE A 210 -9.21 -16.66 10.19
C ILE A 210 -10.10 -16.35 9.00
N ASN A 211 -10.67 -15.15 8.99
CA ASN A 211 -11.43 -14.63 7.86
C ASN A 211 -10.83 -13.28 7.45
N THR A 212 -10.74 -13.03 6.15
CA THR A 212 -10.26 -11.77 5.60
C THR A 212 -11.35 -11.10 4.81
N THR A 213 -11.84 -9.97 5.29
CA THR A 213 -12.82 -9.14 4.59
C THR A 213 -12.10 -7.97 3.93
N ILE A 214 -12.27 -7.83 2.62
CA ILE A 214 -11.82 -6.63 1.90
C ILE A 214 -12.81 -5.49 2.19
N VAL A 215 -12.27 -4.32 2.53
CA VAL A 215 -13.07 -3.15 2.91
C VAL A 215 -12.67 -1.93 2.07
N PRO A 216 -13.60 -0.97 1.86
CA PRO A 216 -13.31 0.25 1.11
C PRO A 216 -12.12 1.03 1.67
N ALA A 217 -11.37 1.62 0.77
CA ALA A 217 -10.38 2.65 1.03
C ALA A 217 -10.57 3.79 0.03
N ARG A 218 -10.08 4.98 0.34
CA ARG A 218 -10.14 6.14 -0.53
C ARG A 218 -8.79 6.36 -1.20
N HIS A 219 -8.56 5.65 -2.30
CA HIS A 219 -7.27 5.65 -2.99
C HIS A 219 -7.44 5.49 -4.51
N PHE A 220 -6.44 4.95 -5.19
CA PHE A 220 -6.45 4.63 -6.60
C PHE A 220 -5.48 3.49 -6.91
N SER A 221 -5.58 2.93 -8.10
CA SER A 221 -4.63 1.95 -8.61
C SER A 221 -3.93 2.47 -9.85
N ALA A 222 -2.64 2.15 -10.02
CA ALA A 222 -1.88 2.38 -11.25
C ALA A 222 -0.54 1.61 -11.22
N ARG A 223 -0.16 1.03 -12.36
CA ARG A 223 1.20 0.53 -12.63
C ARG A 223 1.86 1.34 -13.73
N ALA A 224 1.04 2.03 -14.52
CA ALA A 224 1.39 2.77 -15.70
C ALA A 224 0.50 4.00 -15.83
N MET A 225 0.85 4.95 -16.69
CA MET A 225 0.03 6.15 -16.90
C MET A 225 -1.32 5.85 -17.54
N SER A 226 -1.41 4.75 -18.29
CA SER A 226 -2.60 4.38 -19.07
C SER A 226 -3.60 3.52 -18.32
N ASP A 227 -3.24 2.97 -17.14
CA ASP A 227 -4.06 1.95 -16.46
C ASP A 227 -4.69 2.41 -15.14
N ARG A 228 -4.64 3.71 -14.85
CA ARG A 228 -5.23 4.27 -13.62
C ARG A 228 -6.65 3.75 -13.39
N ASN A 229 -6.89 3.23 -12.20
CA ASN A 229 -8.18 2.70 -11.72
C ASN A 229 -8.73 1.51 -12.53
N ARG A 230 -7.89 0.75 -13.22
CA ARG A 230 -8.33 -0.48 -13.90
C ARG A 230 -8.51 -1.67 -12.96
N ASN A 231 -7.93 -1.58 -11.77
CA ASN A 231 -7.97 -2.57 -10.71
C ASN A 231 -8.45 -1.89 -9.43
N LEU A 232 -9.09 -2.64 -8.54
CA LEU A 232 -9.60 -2.13 -7.28
C LEU A 232 -8.47 -1.98 -6.26
N TRP A 233 -8.68 -1.16 -5.24
CA TRP A 233 -7.86 -0.95 -4.05
C TRP A 233 -8.70 -1.17 -2.80
N SER A 234 -8.07 -1.47 -1.66
CA SER A 234 -8.80 -1.80 -0.44
C SER A 234 -7.94 -1.70 0.82
N GLY A 235 -8.61 -1.63 1.97
CA GLY A 235 -8.09 -2.13 3.23
C GLY A 235 -8.56 -3.56 3.48
N PHE A 236 -8.15 -4.13 4.62
CA PHE A 236 -8.51 -5.48 5.06
C PHE A 236 -8.89 -5.51 6.52
N VAL A 237 -9.97 -6.22 6.85
CA VAL A 237 -10.25 -6.64 8.22
C VAL A 237 -9.96 -8.14 8.33
N ILE A 238 -9.01 -8.47 9.17
CA ILE A 238 -8.66 -9.83 9.55
C ILE A 238 -9.49 -10.14 10.80
N SER A 239 -10.47 -11.03 10.67
CA SER A 239 -11.27 -11.52 11.78
C SER A 239 -10.71 -12.85 12.25
N ALA A 240 -10.13 -12.86 13.44
CA ALA A 240 -9.54 -14.02 14.09
C ALA A 240 -10.35 -14.39 15.35
N PRO A 241 -10.26 -15.62 15.86
CA PRO A 241 -10.87 -15.97 17.15
C PRO A 241 -10.51 -15.01 18.28
N SER A 242 -9.28 -14.52 18.31
CA SER A 242 -8.75 -13.59 19.31
C SER A 242 -9.06 -12.12 19.07
N GLY A 243 -9.81 -11.77 18.04
CA GLY A 243 -10.23 -10.40 17.74
C GLY A 243 -9.96 -9.95 16.31
N HIS A 244 -10.33 -8.71 16.03
CA HIS A 244 -10.20 -8.11 14.70
C HIS A 244 -8.90 -7.30 14.59
N VAL A 245 -8.22 -7.43 13.44
CA VAL A 245 -7.11 -6.57 13.05
C VAL A 245 -7.45 -5.87 11.74
N TYR A 246 -7.34 -4.55 11.69
CA TYR A 246 -7.57 -3.78 10.47
C TYR A 246 -6.24 -3.31 9.88
N PHE A 247 -6.03 -3.59 8.60
CA PHE A 247 -4.96 -3.03 7.78
C PHE A 247 -5.56 -2.08 6.76
N ALA A 248 -5.22 -0.80 6.82
CA ALA A 248 -5.83 0.22 5.98
C ALA A 248 -5.35 0.18 4.52
N GLY A 249 -4.13 -0.34 4.26
CA GLY A 249 -3.44 -0.02 3.01
C GLY A 249 -3.22 1.49 2.90
N ASP A 250 -3.28 2.03 1.69
CA ASP A 250 -3.25 3.46 1.45
C ASP A 250 -4.66 4.02 1.34
N THR A 251 -4.90 5.14 2.00
CA THR A 251 -6.21 5.79 1.99
C THR A 251 -6.15 7.26 2.34
N GLY A 252 -6.96 8.07 1.67
CA GLY A 252 -7.38 9.38 2.15
C GLY A 252 -8.46 9.27 3.22
N TRP A 253 -8.77 10.39 3.86
CA TRP A 253 -9.85 10.46 4.86
C TRP A 253 -11.23 10.26 4.21
N GLY A 254 -12.10 9.49 4.87
CA GLY A 254 -13.47 9.25 4.40
C GLY A 254 -14.34 8.52 5.43
N ASN A 255 -15.64 8.39 5.09
CA ASN A 255 -16.67 7.76 5.94
C ASN A 255 -16.42 6.25 6.15
N HIS A 256 -15.58 5.63 5.33
CA HIS A 256 -15.25 4.20 5.42
C HIS A 256 -14.66 3.82 6.77
N PHE A 257 -13.91 4.69 7.46
CA PHE A 257 -13.39 4.40 8.79
C PHE A 257 -14.52 4.18 9.80
N ALA A 258 -15.50 5.08 9.84
CA ALA A 258 -16.67 4.93 10.72
C ALA A 258 -17.54 3.73 10.33
N GLU A 259 -17.68 3.43 9.02
CA GLU A 259 -18.43 2.27 8.54
C GLU A 259 -17.75 0.96 8.95
N ILE A 260 -16.43 0.86 8.83
CA ILE A 260 -15.63 -0.29 9.26
C ILE A 260 -15.72 -0.45 10.79
N GLY A 261 -15.51 0.64 11.54
CA GLY A 261 -15.65 0.65 12.99
C GLY A 261 -17.02 0.14 13.45
N LYS A 262 -18.10 0.63 12.84
CA LYS A 262 -19.46 0.17 13.15
C LYS A 262 -19.67 -1.33 12.89
N ARG A 263 -19.01 -1.92 11.89
CA ARG A 263 -19.20 -3.33 11.50
C ARG A 263 -18.34 -4.30 12.31
N PHE A 264 -17.12 -3.87 12.72
CA PHE A 264 -16.12 -4.76 13.29
C PHE A 264 -15.64 -4.38 14.69
N SER A 265 -16.14 -3.28 15.29
CA SER A 265 -15.72 -2.91 16.66
C SER A 265 -16.20 -3.96 17.68
N PRO A 266 -15.37 -4.26 18.68
CA PRO A 266 -14.07 -3.65 18.96
C PRO A 266 -12.97 -4.18 18.03
N ILE A 267 -12.16 -3.28 17.46
CA ILE A 267 -10.98 -3.66 16.68
C ILE A 267 -9.76 -3.69 17.60
N ARG A 268 -9.16 -4.86 17.75
CA ARG A 268 -8.04 -5.10 18.66
C ARG A 268 -6.79 -4.32 18.23
N ALA A 269 -6.47 -4.33 16.93
CA ALA A 269 -5.36 -3.56 16.39
C ALA A 269 -5.68 -2.98 15.02
N THR A 270 -5.11 -1.81 14.70
CA THR A 270 -5.16 -1.22 13.38
C THR A 270 -3.77 -0.86 12.89
N LEU A 271 -3.53 -1.01 11.58
CA LEU A 271 -2.32 -0.56 10.91
C LEU A 271 -2.72 0.60 10.01
N LEU A 272 -2.29 1.82 10.37
CA LEU A 272 -2.72 3.07 9.74
C LEU A 272 -1.54 3.78 9.08
N PRO A 273 -1.67 4.22 7.80
CA PRO A 273 -0.62 4.94 7.10
C PRO A 273 -0.45 6.34 7.70
N ILE A 274 0.81 6.79 7.82
CA ILE A 274 1.15 8.13 8.34
C ILE A 274 2.06 8.93 7.42
N GLY A 275 2.62 8.34 6.36
CA GLY A 275 3.57 8.98 5.44
C GLY A 275 2.99 9.28 4.06
N SER A 276 3.79 9.93 3.24
CA SER A 276 3.42 10.35 1.88
C SER A 276 2.21 11.30 1.84
N TYR A 277 2.06 12.14 2.86
CA TYR A 277 0.91 13.04 3.01
C TYR A 277 1.18 14.46 2.51
N MET A 278 2.44 14.81 2.22
CA MET A 278 2.81 16.14 1.72
C MET A 278 3.13 16.16 0.21
N PRO A 279 2.78 17.24 -0.48
CA PRO A 279 2.03 18.41 -0.02
C PRO A 279 0.52 18.11 0.05
N ARG A 280 -0.16 18.62 1.06
CA ARG A 280 -1.60 18.31 1.29
C ARG A 280 -2.49 18.58 0.09
N TRP A 281 -2.27 19.70 -0.62
CA TRP A 281 -3.08 20.07 -1.80
C TRP A 281 -3.08 18.99 -2.91
N PHE A 282 -2.08 18.11 -2.93
CA PHE A 282 -1.97 17.02 -3.91
C PHE A 282 -2.26 15.65 -3.30
N MET A 283 -1.73 15.37 -2.08
CA MET A 283 -1.78 14.04 -1.45
C MET A 283 -3.06 13.78 -0.66
N GLN A 284 -3.71 14.79 -0.11
CA GLN A 284 -4.90 14.65 0.75
C GLN A 284 -6.02 13.74 0.20
N PRO A 285 -6.31 13.70 -1.11
CA PRO A 285 -7.36 12.80 -1.61
C PRO A 285 -7.04 11.32 -1.47
N ALA A 286 -5.76 10.95 -1.41
CA ALA A 286 -5.28 9.57 -1.46
C ALA A 286 -4.54 9.12 -0.18
N HIS A 287 -4.07 10.06 0.65
CA HIS A 287 -3.30 9.77 1.85
C HIS A 287 -3.79 10.62 3.03
N ILE A 288 -4.14 9.97 4.14
CA ILE A 288 -4.35 10.65 5.42
C ILE A 288 -3.02 11.21 5.92
N ASP A 289 -3.09 12.32 6.67
CA ASP A 289 -1.97 12.81 7.45
C ASP A 289 -1.96 12.18 8.86
N PRO A 290 -0.87 12.37 9.64
CA PRO A 290 -0.77 11.82 10.98
C PRO A 290 -1.90 12.22 11.94
N ALA A 291 -2.44 13.43 11.84
CA ALA A 291 -3.59 13.85 12.65
C ALA A 291 -4.85 13.06 12.26
N GLN A 292 -5.10 12.91 10.96
CA GLN A 292 -6.19 12.07 10.47
C GLN A 292 -6.02 10.59 10.80
N ALA A 293 -4.79 10.10 10.96
CA ALA A 293 -4.56 8.73 11.44
C ALA A 293 -5.00 8.57 12.91
N VAL A 294 -4.82 9.61 13.75
CA VAL A 294 -5.37 9.64 15.12
C VAL A 294 -6.90 9.68 15.07
N ASP A 295 -7.49 10.50 14.21
CA ASP A 295 -8.95 10.51 14.03
C ASP A 295 -9.48 9.14 13.57
N ALA A 296 -8.76 8.45 12.68
CA ALA A 296 -9.10 7.11 12.23
C ALA A 296 -9.04 6.07 13.36
N HIS A 297 -8.06 6.16 14.27
CA HIS A 297 -8.02 5.32 15.47
C HIS A 297 -9.34 5.40 16.26
N PHE A 298 -9.84 6.62 16.50
CA PHE A 298 -11.11 6.81 17.21
C PHE A 298 -12.33 6.37 16.40
N ALA A 299 -12.39 6.72 15.11
CA ALA A 299 -13.51 6.37 14.23
C ALA A 299 -13.68 4.84 14.07
N LEU A 300 -12.58 4.10 14.10
CA LEU A 300 -12.54 2.64 14.04
C LEU A 300 -12.89 1.98 15.40
N GLY A 301 -12.87 2.72 16.50
CA GLY A 301 -12.96 2.12 17.85
C GLY A 301 -11.79 1.19 18.14
N ALA A 302 -10.59 1.55 17.66
CA ALA A 302 -9.40 0.73 17.81
C ALA A 302 -8.91 0.71 19.28
N GLN A 303 -8.49 -0.48 19.76
CA GLN A 303 -7.84 -0.59 21.06
C GLN A 303 -6.38 -0.14 21.01
N THR A 304 -5.67 -0.50 19.90
CA THR A 304 -4.30 -0.07 19.67
C THR A 304 -4.12 0.18 18.16
N SER A 305 -3.42 1.25 17.78
CA SER A 305 -2.99 1.48 16.40
C SER A 305 -1.49 1.33 16.25
N VAL A 306 -1.04 0.95 15.07
CA VAL A 306 0.37 0.84 14.68
C VAL A 306 0.58 1.65 13.41
N ALA A 307 1.57 2.50 13.41
CA ALA A 307 1.95 3.32 12.26
C ALA A 307 2.57 2.46 11.16
N VAL A 308 2.18 2.70 9.91
CA VAL A 308 2.76 2.12 8.71
C VAL A 308 2.94 3.17 7.63
N HIS A 309 3.48 2.80 6.47
CA HIS A 309 3.68 3.65 5.29
C HIS A 309 4.62 4.83 5.54
N PHE A 310 5.72 4.63 6.26
CA PHE A 310 6.73 5.65 6.57
C PHE A 310 8.15 5.08 6.59
N GLY A 311 9.16 5.95 6.61
CA GLY A 311 10.55 5.63 6.94
C GLY A 311 11.28 4.69 5.97
N THR A 312 10.76 4.45 4.76
CA THR A 312 11.37 3.52 3.80
C THR A 312 11.60 4.13 2.42
N PHE A 313 10.60 4.73 1.83
CA PHE A 313 10.65 5.32 0.48
C PHE A 313 10.22 6.79 0.51
N ALA A 314 10.96 7.66 -0.16
CA ALA A 314 10.63 9.08 -0.32
C ALA A 314 9.61 9.27 -1.46
N LEU A 315 8.34 9.00 -1.21
CA LEU A 315 7.26 9.05 -2.21
C LEU A 315 6.53 10.39 -2.23
N GLY A 316 6.36 11.02 -1.05
CA GLY A 316 5.82 12.36 -0.87
C GLY A 316 6.90 13.45 -0.84
N ASP A 317 6.51 14.62 -0.36
CA ASP A 317 7.43 15.71 -0.04
C ASP A 317 7.78 15.76 1.46
N ASP A 318 7.13 14.95 2.29
CA ASP A 318 7.48 14.71 3.69
C ASP A 318 8.87 14.06 3.82
N GLY A 319 9.63 14.48 4.82
CA GLY A 319 10.91 13.90 5.20
C GLY A 319 10.73 12.57 5.95
N GLU A 320 11.84 11.87 6.18
CA GLU A 320 11.79 10.54 6.81
C GLU A 320 11.14 10.53 8.19
N TYR A 321 11.38 11.59 8.99
CA TYR A 321 10.92 11.69 10.38
C TYR A 321 9.70 12.58 10.57
N ASP A 322 9.31 13.35 9.56
CA ASP A 322 8.15 14.26 9.64
C ASP A 322 6.87 13.53 10.04
N PRO A 323 6.55 12.33 9.47
CA PRO A 323 5.35 11.60 9.86
C PRO A 323 5.32 11.21 11.34
N ILE A 324 6.49 10.87 11.92
CA ILE A 324 6.59 10.49 13.34
C ILE A 324 6.44 11.71 14.23
N HIS A 325 7.07 12.83 13.85
CA HIS A 325 6.98 14.09 14.57
C HIS A 325 5.52 14.58 14.62
N ASP A 326 4.87 14.68 13.47
CA ASP A 326 3.49 15.16 13.34
C ASP A 326 2.49 14.21 14.05
N LEU A 327 2.76 12.89 14.01
CA LEU A 327 1.96 11.92 14.77
C LEU A 327 2.08 12.16 16.28
N ASN A 328 3.29 12.39 16.81
CA ASN A 328 3.49 12.62 18.23
C ASN A 328 2.79 13.92 18.69
N GLU A 329 2.80 14.98 17.86
CA GLU A 329 2.04 16.21 18.14
C GLU A 329 0.53 15.93 18.17
N ALA A 330 0.01 15.19 17.18
CA ALA A 330 -1.39 14.83 17.12
C ALA A 330 -1.83 13.94 18.31
N LEU A 331 -1.00 12.97 18.71
CA LEU A 331 -1.25 12.13 19.88
C LEU A 331 -1.32 12.95 21.16
N ALA A 332 -0.35 13.85 21.36
CA ALA A 332 -0.33 14.71 22.54
C ALA A 332 -1.57 15.62 22.62
N ALA A 333 -2.03 16.15 21.47
CA ALA A 333 -3.25 16.96 21.38
C ALA A 333 -4.54 16.18 21.68
N ASN A 334 -4.52 14.84 21.55
CA ASN A 334 -5.68 13.96 21.70
C ASN A 334 -5.60 13.02 22.91
N GLY A 335 -4.79 13.34 23.93
CA GLY A 335 -4.72 12.58 25.18
C GLY A 335 -3.90 11.29 25.09
N ASN A 336 -3.02 11.17 24.10
CA ASN A 336 -2.12 10.03 23.88
C ASN A 336 -2.83 8.67 23.83
N PRO A 337 -3.76 8.45 22.88
CA PRO A 337 -4.36 7.14 22.71
C PRO A 337 -3.29 6.09 22.37
N PRO A 338 -3.59 4.78 22.58
CA PRO A 338 -2.65 3.71 22.29
C PRO A 338 -2.31 3.63 20.79
N PHE A 339 -1.29 4.37 20.35
CA PHE A 339 -0.80 4.40 18.98
C PHE A 339 0.72 4.22 19.00
N LEU A 340 1.21 3.17 18.34
CA LEU A 340 2.61 2.76 18.39
C LEU A 340 3.33 3.11 17.09
N VAL A 341 4.56 3.60 17.21
CA VAL A 341 5.52 3.70 16.13
C VAL A 341 6.61 2.66 16.39
N LEU A 342 6.60 1.58 15.63
CA LEU A 342 7.60 0.52 15.76
C LEU A 342 8.81 0.83 14.88
N GLY A 343 10.00 0.51 15.37
CA GLY A 343 11.21 0.52 14.57
C GLY A 343 11.22 -0.61 13.53
N GLN A 344 12.00 -0.45 12.48
CA GLN A 344 12.14 -1.52 11.47
C GLN A 344 12.70 -2.79 12.10
N GLY A 345 12.03 -3.91 11.91
CA GLY A 345 12.34 -5.19 12.53
C GLY A 345 11.87 -5.32 13.98
N GLU A 346 11.30 -4.27 14.57
CA GLU A 346 10.70 -4.35 15.90
C GLU A 346 9.37 -5.11 15.85
N GLY A 347 9.26 -6.13 16.72
CA GLY A 347 8.01 -6.87 16.95
C GLY A 347 7.47 -6.61 18.35
N ARG A 348 6.17 -6.33 18.45
CA ARG A 348 5.48 -6.03 19.70
C ARG A 348 4.26 -6.92 19.87
N ASP A 349 4.11 -7.52 21.07
CA ASP A 349 2.88 -8.18 21.46
C ASP A 349 1.86 -7.11 21.90
N LEU A 350 0.64 -7.20 21.37
CA LEU A 350 -0.44 -6.25 21.63
C LEU A 350 -1.51 -6.88 22.54
N PRO A 351 -2.21 -6.05 23.33
CA PRO A 351 -3.27 -6.51 24.25
C PRO A 351 -4.39 -7.29 23.54
#